data_a1ef165a2ed7c88285bed8ff0106af61
#
_entry.id   a1ef165a2ed7c88285bed8ff0106af61
#
_cell.length_a   1.000
_cell.length_b   1.000
_cell.length_c   1.000
_cell.angle_alpha   90.00
_cell.angle_beta   90.00
_cell.angle_gamma   90.00
#
_symmetry.space_group_name_H-M   'P 1'
#
loop_
_entity.id
_entity.type
_entity.pdbx_description
1 polymer ?
#
loop_
_entity_poly.entity_id
_entity_poly.type
_entity_poly.pdbx_seq_one_letter_code
_entity_poly.pdbx_strand_id
1 'polypeptide(L)'
;HTGALFEITDQGLTMVAVDGFRLAIRREPLEKIDGGAFSFVAPGSALGEVKNICSDVEDLAAVTLGKSHILFEVGDTELICRRLEGEFLDYKNAIPRKNPISVIADTKALIESIDRVSVVISEKQKSPVRCLFDHDKVLLSAKTGNGEAKDICRLSGDGGGLEIGFNNRYLMEALRYAPADTVKIELNTGVSP
;
A
#
# COMPACT_ATOMS: atom_id res chain seq x y z
N HIS A 1 0.49 -4.75 -15.70
CA HIS A 1 0.21 -3.31 -15.64
C HIS A 1 1.22 -2.65 -14.71
N THR A 2 2.01 -1.72 -15.27
CA THR A 2 3.18 -1.14 -14.62
C THR A 2 2.98 0.36 -14.41
N GLY A 3 1.79 0.78 -13.92
CA GLY A 3 1.49 2.18 -13.71
C GLY A 3 0.54 2.43 -12.54
N ALA A 4 0.36 3.69 -12.19
CA ALA A 4 -0.60 4.13 -11.19
C ALA A 4 -1.62 5.09 -11.80
N LEU A 5 -2.86 4.93 -11.37
CA LEU A 5 -3.96 5.84 -11.68
C LEU A 5 -3.84 7.10 -10.84
N PHE A 6 -4.01 8.24 -11.47
CA PHE A 6 -4.19 9.54 -10.84
C PHE A 6 -5.62 10.00 -11.11
N GLU A 7 -6.40 10.20 -10.08
CA GLU A 7 -7.73 10.83 -10.16
C GLU A 7 -7.64 12.19 -9.47
N ILE A 8 -7.90 13.25 -10.22
CA ILE A 8 -7.93 14.63 -9.71
C ILE A 8 -9.39 15.08 -9.70
N THR A 9 -9.87 15.50 -8.55
CA THR A 9 -11.21 16.02 -8.33
C THR A 9 -11.14 17.27 -7.46
N ASP A 10 -12.27 17.91 -7.20
CA ASP A 10 -12.39 19.00 -6.23
C ASP A 10 -11.99 18.58 -4.79
N GLN A 11 -11.95 17.29 -4.49
CA GLN A 11 -11.51 16.74 -3.22
C GLN A 11 -9.99 16.53 -3.13
N GLY A 12 -9.26 16.71 -4.23
CA GLY A 12 -7.82 16.53 -4.29
C GLY A 12 -7.37 15.41 -5.23
N LEU A 13 -6.22 14.82 -4.92
CA LEU A 13 -5.60 13.73 -5.65
C LEU A 13 -5.91 12.39 -4.98
N THR A 14 -6.31 11.41 -5.77
CA THR A 14 -6.26 9.99 -5.39
C THR A 14 -5.31 9.27 -6.33
N MET A 15 -4.29 8.63 -5.77
CA MET A 15 -3.40 7.73 -6.50
C MET A 15 -3.75 6.28 -6.17
N VAL A 16 -3.82 5.44 -7.19
CA VAL A 16 -4.12 4.01 -7.04
C VAL A 16 -3.11 3.19 -7.82
N ALA A 17 -2.52 2.23 -7.14
CA ALA A 17 -1.68 1.21 -7.76
C ALA A 17 -2.20 -0.18 -7.40
N VAL A 18 -2.18 -1.10 -8.34
CA VAL A 18 -2.69 -2.45 -8.16
C VAL A 18 -1.82 -3.46 -8.87
N ASP A 19 -1.63 -4.60 -8.25
CA ASP A 19 -1.15 -5.83 -8.88
C ASP A 19 -2.18 -6.97 -8.67
N GLY A 20 -1.86 -8.20 -9.06
CA GLY A 20 -2.80 -9.31 -8.94
C GLY A 20 -3.16 -9.73 -7.51
N PHE A 21 -2.55 -9.13 -6.48
CA PHE A 21 -2.66 -9.57 -5.08
C PHE A 21 -2.96 -8.46 -4.08
N ARG A 22 -2.70 -7.21 -4.44
CA ARG A 22 -2.81 -6.08 -3.53
C ARG A 22 -3.16 -4.80 -4.26
N LEU A 23 -3.72 -3.87 -3.52
CA LEU A 23 -4.11 -2.56 -3.99
C LEU A 23 -3.61 -1.52 -2.97
N ALA A 24 -2.98 -0.46 -3.47
CA ALA A 24 -2.55 0.67 -2.66
C ALA A 24 -3.27 1.93 -3.11
N ILE A 25 -3.76 2.70 -2.14
CA ILE A 25 -4.42 3.99 -2.37
C ILE A 25 -3.76 5.05 -1.50
N ARG A 26 -3.49 6.21 -2.09
CA ARG A 26 -3.12 7.41 -1.37
C ARG A 26 -4.04 8.56 -1.78
N ARG A 27 -4.48 9.35 -0.81
CA ARG A 27 -5.30 10.55 -1.02
C ARG A 27 -4.62 11.73 -0.38
N GLU A 28 -4.49 12.81 -1.15
CA GLU A 28 -3.90 14.05 -0.68
C GLU A 28 -4.71 15.24 -1.19
N PRO A 29 -4.88 16.28 -0.38
CA PRO A 29 -5.41 17.54 -0.88
C PRO A 29 -4.43 18.16 -1.88
N LEU A 30 -4.95 18.93 -2.82
CA LEU A 30 -4.15 19.70 -3.77
C LEU A 30 -4.30 21.19 -3.45
N GLU A 31 -3.21 21.96 -3.53
CA GLU A 31 -3.27 23.39 -3.31
C GLU A 31 -3.99 24.12 -4.46
N LYS A 32 -3.83 23.63 -5.68
CA LYS A 32 -4.43 24.22 -6.88
C LYS A 32 -4.79 23.14 -7.88
N ILE A 33 -5.99 23.27 -8.46
CA ILE A 33 -6.49 22.41 -9.52
C ILE A 33 -6.96 23.30 -10.66
N ASP A 34 -6.34 23.18 -11.84
CA ASP A 34 -6.77 23.84 -13.06
C ASP A 34 -7.38 22.80 -14.01
N GLY A 35 -8.48 23.15 -14.68
CA GLY A 35 -9.09 22.33 -15.73
C GLY A 35 -10.17 21.32 -15.28
N GLY A 36 -10.61 21.40 -14.03
CA GLY A 36 -11.69 20.53 -13.50
C GLY A 36 -11.22 19.11 -13.16
N ALA A 37 -12.16 18.19 -13.07
CA ALA A 37 -11.87 16.79 -12.75
C ALA A 37 -11.30 16.05 -13.97
N PHE A 38 -10.22 15.31 -13.77
CA PHE A 38 -9.61 14.47 -14.81
C PHE A 38 -8.84 13.29 -14.19
N SER A 39 -8.52 12.29 -15.02
CA SER A 39 -7.75 11.14 -14.60
C SER A 39 -6.78 10.69 -15.70
N PHE A 40 -5.70 10.05 -15.29
CA PHE A 40 -4.71 9.46 -16.18
C PHE A 40 -3.93 8.35 -15.49
N VAL A 41 -3.26 7.52 -16.28
CA VAL A 41 -2.38 6.47 -15.75
C VAL A 41 -0.93 6.81 -16.11
N ALA A 42 -0.11 6.99 -15.09
CA ALA A 42 1.32 7.25 -15.25
C ALA A 42 2.13 5.95 -15.18
N PRO A 43 3.15 5.75 -16.02
CA PRO A 43 4.04 4.59 -15.96
C PRO A 43 4.79 4.52 -14.64
N GLY A 44 4.90 3.32 -14.06
CA GLY A 44 5.63 3.10 -12.80
C GLY A 44 7.11 3.47 -12.87
N SER A 45 7.75 3.28 -14.03
CA SER A 45 9.14 3.72 -14.25
C SER A 45 9.29 5.24 -14.14
N ALA A 46 8.37 6.01 -14.76
CA ALA A 46 8.39 7.45 -14.63
C ALA A 46 8.13 7.92 -13.20
N LEU A 47 7.19 7.27 -12.50
CA LEU A 47 6.92 7.58 -11.08
C LEU A 47 8.11 7.26 -10.17
N GLY A 48 8.89 6.22 -10.49
CA GLY A 48 10.16 5.93 -9.82
C GLY A 48 11.15 7.09 -9.93
N GLU A 49 11.29 7.67 -11.12
CA GLU A 49 12.15 8.85 -11.33
C GLU A 49 11.59 10.10 -10.66
N VAL A 50 10.28 10.33 -10.72
CA VAL A 50 9.64 11.44 -9.99
C VAL A 50 9.92 11.33 -8.49
N LYS A 51 9.81 10.13 -7.91
CA LYS A 51 10.16 9.89 -6.51
C LYS A 51 11.60 10.29 -6.20
N ASN A 52 12.54 9.92 -7.07
CA ASN A 52 13.96 10.26 -6.90
C ASN A 52 14.18 11.78 -6.98
N ILE A 53 13.53 12.47 -7.93
CA ILE A 53 13.61 13.92 -8.08
C ILE A 53 13.03 14.64 -6.86
N CYS A 54 11.94 14.13 -6.29
CA CYS A 54 11.26 14.72 -5.13
C CYS A 54 11.97 14.45 -3.79
N SER A 55 12.92 13.51 -3.72
CA SER A 55 13.45 13.01 -2.44
C SER A 55 14.18 14.06 -1.61
N ASP A 56 14.79 15.04 -2.25
CA ASP A 56 15.62 16.07 -1.61
C ASP A 56 15.05 17.50 -1.79
N VAL A 57 13.79 17.61 -2.20
CA VAL A 57 13.15 18.89 -2.50
C VAL A 57 11.88 19.03 -1.66
N GLU A 58 11.77 20.12 -0.90
CA GLU A 58 10.57 20.47 -0.12
C GLU A 58 9.52 21.24 -0.95
N ASP A 59 9.84 21.57 -2.20
CA ASP A 59 8.94 22.29 -3.10
C ASP A 59 7.76 21.42 -3.56
N LEU A 60 6.69 22.09 -3.95
CA LEU A 60 5.54 21.44 -4.56
C LEU A 60 5.90 20.90 -5.95
N ALA A 61 5.44 19.71 -6.24
CA ALA A 61 5.47 19.18 -7.59
C ALA A 61 4.22 19.65 -8.36
N ALA A 62 4.42 20.18 -9.56
CA ALA A 62 3.33 20.46 -10.48
C ALA A 62 3.18 19.30 -11.47
N VAL A 63 1.94 18.93 -11.78
CA VAL A 63 1.61 17.88 -12.74
C VAL A 63 0.70 18.46 -13.81
N THR A 64 1.15 18.45 -15.05
CA THR A 64 0.39 18.93 -16.21
C THR A 64 0.06 17.75 -17.14
N LEU A 65 -1.23 17.58 -17.42
CA LEU A 65 -1.70 16.56 -18.34
C LEU A 65 -1.87 17.15 -19.75
N GLY A 66 -1.07 16.64 -20.68
CA GLY A 66 -1.24 16.88 -22.11
C GLY A 66 -2.11 15.80 -22.78
N LYS A 67 -2.27 15.89 -24.08
CA LYS A 67 -3.09 14.95 -24.86
C LYS A 67 -2.61 13.50 -24.73
N SER A 68 -1.30 13.28 -24.78
CA SER A 68 -0.69 11.94 -24.69
C SER A 68 0.48 11.85 -23.72
N HIS A 69 0.87 12.97 -23.12
CA HIS A 69 2.01 13.06 -22.22
C HIS A 69 1.63 13.68 -20.88
N ILE A 70 2.43 13.38 -19.88
CA ILE A 70 2.36 13.93 -18.54
C ILE A 70 3.67 14.66 -18.29
N LEU A 71 3.60 15.90 -17.84
CA LEU A 71 4.75 16.69 -17.39
C LEU A 71 4.72 16.76 -15.85
N PHE A 72 5.80 16.37 -15.24
CA PHE A 72 6.09 16.57 -13.81
C PHE A 72 7.17 17.65 -13.69
N GLU A 73 6.89 18.67 -12.90
CA GLU A 73 7.81 19.79 -12.64
C GLU A 73 8.11 19.84 -11.15
N VAL A 74 9.37 19.76 -10.79
CA VAL A 74 9.84 19.79 -9.39
C VAL A 74 11.08 20.67 -9.32
N GLY A 75 10.98 21.87 -8.72
CA GLY A 75 12.07 22.86 -8.75
C GLY A 75 12.44 23.20 -10.19
N ASP A 76 13.72 23.07 -10.53
CA ASP A 76 14.26 23.32 -11.87
C ASP A 76 14.26 22.08 -12.77
N THR A 77 13.63 20.99 -12.34
CA THR A 77 13.64 19.71 -13.06
C THR A 77 12.28 19.42 -13.67
N GLU A 78 12.29 19.08 -14.95
CA GLU A 78 11.11 18.65 -15.70
C GLU A 78 11.27 17.17 -16.13
N LEU A 79 10.23 16.36 -15.91
CA LEU A 79 10.14 15.00 -16.41
C LEU A 79 8.90 14.86 -17.28
N ILE A 80 9.09 14.46 -18.52
CA ILE A 80 8.00 14.22 -19.46
C ILE A 80 7.91 12.70 -19.74
N CYS A 81 6.73 12.15 -19.59
CA CYS A 81 6.46 10.76 -19.98
C CYS A 81 5.15 10.63 -20.75
N ARG A 82 5.00 9.53 -21.48
CA ARG A 82 3.71 9.20 -22.10
C ARG A 82 2.78 8.62 -21.04
N ARG A 83 1.53 9.05 -21.04
CA ARG A 83 0.50 8.38 -20.25
C ARG A 83 0.22 6.97 -20.81
N LEU A 84 -0.13 6.05 -19.94
CA LEU A 84 -0.59 4.73 -20.35
C LEU A 84 -2.04 4.86 -20.84
N GLU A 85 -2.33 4.18 -21.96
CA GLU A 85 -3.68 4.12 -22.54
C GLU A 85 -4.45 2.91 -21.99
N GLY A 86 -5.78 2.95 -22.08
CA GLY A 86 -6.70 1.93 -21.63
C GLY A 86 -7.41 2.28 -20.33
N GLU A 87 -8.44 1.51 -20.02
CA GLU A 87 -9.19 1.67 -18.79
C GLU A 87 -8.44 1.07 -17.61
N PHE A 88 -8.41 1.80 -16.49
CA PHE A 88 -7.90 1.28 -15.22
C PHE A 88 -8.99 0.41 -14.57
N LEU A 89 -8.56 -0.57 -13.76
CA LEU A 89 -9.46 -1.43 -13.01
C LEU A 89 -10.45 -0.59 -12.17
N ASP A 90 -11.71 -1.01 -12.11
CA ASP A 90 -12.67 -0.47 -11.13
C ASP A 90 -12.29 -0.90 -9.72
N TYR A 91 -11.30 -0.19 -9.18
CA TYR A 91 -10.71 -0.49 -7.88
C TYR A 91 -11.69 -0.27 -6.72
N LYS A 92 -12.70 0.58 -6.91
CA LYS A 92 -13.68 0.89 -5.86
C LYS A 92 -14.54 -0.33 -5.51
N ASN A 93 -14.76 -1.20 -6.48
CA ASN A 93 -15.48 -2.46 -6.27
C ASN A 93 -14.56 -3.58 -5.73
N ALA A 94 -13.24 -3.44 -5.87
CA ALA A 94 -12.28 -4.39 -5.30
C ALA A 94 -12.05 -4.20 -3.79
N ILE A 95 -12.40 -3.03 -3.24
CA ILE A 95 -12.19 -2.72 -1.82
C ILE A 95 -13.31 -3.34 -0.98
N PRO A 96 -12.99 -4.18 0.00
CA PRO A 96 -13.99 -4.75 0.91
C PRO A 96 -14.71 -3.65 1.70
N ARG A 97 -16.04 -3.69 1.71
CA ARG A 97 -16.85 -2.65 2.37
C ARG A 97 -17.37 -3.06 3.75
N LYS A 98 -17.37 -4.35 4.06
CA LYS A 98 -17.88 -4.89 5.32
C LYS A 98 -16.78 -5.72 5.97
N ASN A 99 -16.14 -5.13 6.94
CA ASN A 99 -15.06 -5.75 7.70
C ASN A 99 -15.45 -5.76 9.18
N PRO A 100 -16.00 -6.88 9.70
CA PRO A 100 -16.52 -6.95 11.07
C PRO A 100 -15.41 -6.87 12.14
N ILE A 101 -14.18 -7.20 11.77
CA ILE A 101 -13.03 -7.15 12.68
C ILE A 101 -12.23 -5.90 12.38
N SER A 102 -11.97 -5.10 13.41
CA SER A 102 -11.15 -3.89 13.32
C SER A 102 -10.24 -3.79 14.53
N VAL A 103 -8.94 -3.78 14.29
CA VAL A 103 -7.91 -3.66 15.33
C VAL A 103 -6.90 -2.60 14.96
N ILE A 104 -6.21 -2.06 15.96
CA ILE A 104 -5.15 -1.08 15.78
C ILE A 104 -3.85 -1.65 16.35
N ALA A 105 -2.77 -1.55 15.60
CA ALA A 105 -1.44 -1.95 16.02
C ALA A 105 -0.48 -0.74 15.98
N ASP A 106 0.54 -0.77 16.82
CA ASP A 106 1.73 0.05 16.63
C ASP A 106 2.45 -0.43 15.36
N THR A 107 2.65 0.48 14.41
CA THR A 107 3.20 0.13 13.09
C THR A 107 4.60 -0.45 13.20
N LYS A 108 5.46 0.17 14.01
CA LYS A 108 6.85 -0.26 14.19
C LYS A 108 6.92 -1.61 14.89
N ALA A 109 6.17 -1.79 15.99
CA ALA A 109 6.13 -3.04 16.72
C ALA A 109 5.65 -4.21 15.84
N LEU A 110 4.64 -3.98 15.01
CA LEU A 110 4.14 -5.00 14.10
C LEU A 110 5.17 -5.34 13.00
N ILE A 111 5.84 -4.34 12.41
CA ILE A 111 6.95 -4.55 11.45
C ILE A 111 8.04 -5.41 12.08
N GLU A 112 8.50 -5.07 13.27
CA GLU A 112 9.55 -5.80 13.98
C GLU A 112 9.14 -7.24 14.27
N SER A 113 7.89 -7.48 14.67
CA SER A 113 7.36 -8.83 14.90
C SER A 113 7.30 -9.66 13.62
N ILE A 114 6.86 -9.09 12.52
CA ILE A 114 6.84 -9.76 11.20
C ILE A 114 8.26 -10.08 10.75
N ASP A 115 9.19 -9.15 10.93
CA ASP A 115 10.60 -9.34 10.57
C ASP A 115 11.22 -10.52 11.33
N ARG A 116 10.97 -10.61 12.64
CA ARG A 116 11.47 -11.71 13.48
C ARG A 116 10.93 -13.07 13.03
N VAL A 117 9.64 -13.20 12.76
CA VAL A 117 9.09 -14.50 12.31
C VAL A 117 9.47 -14.84 10.87
N SER A 118 9.77 -13.83 10.05
CA SER A 118 10.16 -14.01 8.65
C SER A 118 11.57 -14.59 8.46
N VAL A 119 12.40 -14.62 9.50
CA VAL A 119 13.78 -15.14 9.43
C VAL A 119 13.85 -16.59 8.93
N VAL A 120 12.83 -17.41 9.24
CA VAL A 120 12.78 -18.79 8.77
C VAL A 120 12.24 -18.96 7.35
N ILE A 121 11.73 -17.89 6.75
CA ILE A 121 11.15 -17.89 5.39
C ILE A 121 12.24 -17.54 4.39
N SER A 122 12.54 -18.43 3.46
CA SER A 122 13.43 -18.15 2.35
C SER A 122 12.65 -17.66 1.13
N GLU A 123 13.30 -16.90 0.24
CA GLU A 123 12.70 -16.43 -1.03
C GLU A 123 12.20 -17.57 -1.92
N LYS A 124 12.82 -18.75 -1.81
CA LYS A 124 12.43 -19.96 -2.56
C LYS A 124 11.20 -20.64 -1.96
N GLN A 125 11.00 -20.52 -0.66
CA GLN A 125 9.88 -21.12 0.07
C GLN A 125 8.85 -20.03 0.33
N LYS A 126 7.81 -19.98 -0.46
CA LYS A 126 6.71 -19.00 -0.33
C LYS A 126 5.77 -19.33 0.85
N SER A 127 6.34 -19.66 2.00
CA SER A 127 5.55 -19.92 3.21
C SER A 127 4.92 -18.62 3.73
N PRO A 128 3.64 -18.63 4.10
CA PRO A 128 3.00 -17.44 4.64
C PRO A 128 3.47 -17.16 6.07
N VAL A 129 3.40 -15.90 6.46
CA VAL A 129 3.31 -15.50 7.86
C VAL A 129 1.85 -15.72 8.28
N ARG A 130 1.61 -16.56 9.27
CA ARG A 130 0.30 -16.78 9.86
C ARG A 130 0.07 -15.76 10.96
N CYS A 131 -1.06 -15.09 10.92
CA CYS A 131 -1.48 -14.12 11.90
C CYS A 131 -2.78 -14.61 12.54
N LEU A 132 -2.74 -14.99 13.81
CA LEU A 132 -3.93 -15.26 14.62
C LEU A 132 -4.27 -13.99 15.39
N PHE A 133 -5.30 -13.28 14.94
CA PHE A 133 -5.84 -12.09 15.61
C PHE A 133 -6.73 -12.54 16.76
N ASP A 134 -6.13 -12.71 17.91
CA ASP A 134 -6.82 -12.98 19.16
C ASP A 134 -7.24 -11.65 19.81
N HIS A 135 -7.95 -11.65 20.91
CA HIS A 135 -8.56 -10.47 21.54
C HIS A 135 -7.72 -9.19 21.40
N ASP A 136 -6.71 -9.00 22.23
CA ASP A 136 -5.87 -7.80 22.32
C ASP A 136 -4.44 -8.00 21.75
N LYS A 137 -4.25 -9.04 20.96
CA LYS A 137 -2.94 -9.38 20.40
C LYS A 137 -3.07 -10.13 19.08
N VAL A 138 -2.03 -10.08 18.27
CA VAL A 138 -1.83 -10.98 17.15
C VAL A 138 -0.66 -11.90 17.44
N LEU A 139 -0.90 -13.20 17.30
CA LEU A 139 0.15 -14.22 17.34
C LEU A 139 0.62 -14.45 15.92
N LEU A 140 1.90 -14.18 15.70
CA LEU A 140 2.55 -14.35 14.40
C LEU A 140 3.35 -15.65 14.41
N SER A 141 3.30 -16.40 13.34
CA SER A 141 4.10 -17.60 13.20
C SER A 141 4.48 -17.86 11.75
N ALA A 142 5.63 -18.47 11.58
CA ALA A 142 6.08 -19.00 10.29
C ALA A 142 6.74 -20.36 10.52
N LYS A 143 6.44 -21.32 9.66
CA LYS A 143 7.00 -22.66 9.71
C LYS A 143 7.49 -23.08 8.32
N THR A 144 8.73 -23.50 8.25
CA THR A 144 9.38 -23.97 7.02
C THR A 144 10.21 -25.21 7.30
N GLY A 145 10.84 -25.77 6.27
CA GLY A 145 11.83 -26.85 6.46
C GLY A 145 13.06 -26.42 7.28
N ASN A 146 13.31 -25.10 7.39
CA ASN A 146 14.45 -24.54 8.13
C ASN A 146 14.15 -24.30 9.60
N GLY A 147 12.88 -24.41 10.01
CA GLY A 147 12.48 -24.19 11.40
C GLY A 147 11.13 -23.50 11.55
N GLU A 148 10.83 -23.14 12.79
CA GLU A 148 9.62 -22.44 13.19
C GLU A 148 10.00 -21.19 14.01
N ALA A 149 9.31 -20.08 13.71
CA ALA A 149 9.43 -18.86 14.47
C ALA A 149 8.05 -18.37 14.91
N LYS A 150 7.97 -17.81 16.11
CA LYS A 150 6.73 -17.25 16.68
C LYS A 150 7.02 -15.95 17.38
N ASP A 151 6.06 -15.04 17.31
CA ASP A 151 6.10 -13.76 18.03
C ASP A 151 4.69 -13.29 18.36
N ILE A 152 4.60 -12.27 19.19
CA ILE A 152 3.35 -11.68 19.64
C ILE A 152 3.46 -10.15 19.51
N CYS A 153 2.44 -9.53 18.91
CA CYS A 153 2.29 -8.08 18.89
C CYS A 153 0.95 -7.69 19.54
N ARG A 154 0.97 -6.66 20.41
CA ARG A 154 -0.25 -6.17 21.04
C ARG A 154 -1.10 -5.38 20.06
N LEU A 155 -2.42 -5.46 20.28
CA LEU A 155 -3.45 -4.77 19.50
C LEU A 155 -4.37 -4.00 20.43
N SER A 156 -4.99 -2.95 19.90
CA SER A 156 -6.20 -2.35 20.47
C SER A 156 -7.40 -2.81 19.65
N GLY A 157 -8.48 -3.21 20.32
CA GLY A 157 -9.67 -3.81 19.70
C GLY A 157 -9.77 -5.29 19.98
N ASP A 158 -10.65 -5.98 19.25
CA ASP A 158 -10.87 -7.44 19.37
C ASP A 158 -10.65 -8.11 18.02
N GLY A 159 -9.66 -8.98 17.94
CA GLY A 159 -9.32 -9.75 16.75
C GLY A 159 -10.26 -10.90 16.45
N GLY A 160 -11.15 -11.26 17.37
CA GLY A 160 -12.21 -12.25 17.17
C GLY A 160 -11.74 -13.68 16.96
N GLY A 161 -10.47 -13.98 17.17
CA GLY A 161 -9.90 -15.33 16.93
C GLY A 161 -9.68 -15.65 15.45
N LEU A 162 -9.62 -14.66 14.57
CA LEU A 162 -9.41 -14.87 13.13
C LEU A 162 -7.96 -15.23 12.84
N GLU A 163 -7.75 -16.34 12.14
CA GLU A 163 -6.45 -16.71 11.57
C GLU A 163 -6.43 -16.43 10.06
N ILE A 164 -5.37 -15.78 9.60
CA ILE A 164 -5.14 -15.48 8.19
C ILE A 164 -3.65 -15.55 7.85
N GLY A 165 -3.30 -16.13 6.69
CA GLY A 165 -1.94 -16.19 6.19
C GLY A 165 -1.66 -15.09 5.18
N PHE A 166 -0.53 -14.40 5.33
CA PHE A 166 -0.08 -13.35 4.44
C PHE A 166 1.26 -13.68 3.78
N ASN A 167 1.43 -13.23 2.56
CA ASN A 167 2.77 -13.11 2.01
C ASN A 167 3.54 -12.06 2.82
N ASN A 168 4.65 -12.48 3.47
CA ASN A 168 5.42 -11.62 4.36
C ASN A 168 5.92 -10.35 3.69
N ARG A 169 6.38 -10.44 2.44
CA ARG A 169 6.88 -9.28 1.68
C ARG A 169 5.76 -8.26 1.42
N TYR A 170 4.59 -8.71 1.01
CA TYR A 170 3.47 -7.82 0.73
C TYR A 170 2.96 -7.12 1.98
N LEU A 171 2.83 -7.87 3.08
CA LEU A 171 2.42 -7.30 4.36
C LEU A 171 3.45 -6.30 4.89
N MET A 172 4.73 -6.64 4.80
CA MET A 172 5.83 -5.78 5.23
C MET A 172 5.91 -4.50 4.40
N GLU A 173 5.77 -4.59 3.08
CA GLU A 173 5.76 -3.41 2.21
C GLU A 173 4.58 -2.49 2.52
N ALA A 174 3.38 -3.04 2.74
CA ALA A 174 2.22 -2.23 3.12
C ALA A 174 2.47 -1.45 4.43
N LEU A 175 3.04 -2.09 5.44
CA LEU A 175 3.33 -1.47 6.73
C LEU A 175 4.46 -0.43 6.65
N ARG A 176 5.52 -0.70 5.89
CA ARG A 176 6.65 0.24 5.71
C ARG A 176 6.25 1.54 5.03
N TYR A 177 5.24 1.50 4.17
CA TYR A 177 4.69 2.69 3.51
C TYR A 177 3.50 3.30 4.25
N ALA A 178 3.08 2.76 5.39
CA ALA A 178 2.07 3.37 6.24
C ALA A 178 2.63 4.67 6.86
N PRO A 179 1.93 5.80 6.73
CA PRO A 179 2.49 7.11 7.08
C PRO A 179 2.44 7.43 8.58
N ALA A 180 1.81 6.59 9.40
CA ALA A 180 1.53 6.87 10.81
C ALA A 180 2.15 5.84 11.76
N ASP A 181 2.30 6.22 13.03
CA ASP A 181 2.83 5.37 14.09
C ASP A 181 1.89 4.21 14.45
N THR A 182 0.61 4.34 14.11
CA THR A 182 -0.40 3.28 14.27
C THR A 182 -1.03 2.94 12.94
N VAL A 183 -1.42 1.67 12.79
CA VAL A 183 -2.13 1.15 11.63
C VAL A 183 -3.43 0.50 12.06
N LYS A 184 -4.51 0.84 11.37
CA LYS A 184 -5.80 0.17 11.49
C LYS A 184 -5.85 -1.01 10.53
N ILE A 185 -6.18 -2.18 11.05
CA ILE A 185 -6.31 -3.42 10.28
C ILE A 185 -7.76 -3.84 10.34
N GLU A 186 -8.40 -3.92 9.20
CA GLU A 186 -9.78 -4.34 9.06
C GLU A 186 -9.82 -5.68 8.31
N LEU A 187 -10.54 -6.64 8.87
CA LEU A 187 -10.54 -8.02 8.41
C LEU A 187 -11.97 -8.56 8.30
N ASN A 188 -12.16 -9.49 7.39
CA ASN A 188 -13.45 -10.15 7.20
C ASN A 188 -13.34 -11.66 7.50
N THR A 189 -12.74 -12.44 6.61
CA THR A 189 -12.50 -13.88 6.80
C THR A 189 -11.06 -14.24 6.49
N GLY A 190 -10.63 -15.45 6.83
CA GLY A 190 -9.27 -15.93 6.53
C GLY A 190 -8.97 -16.15 5.04
N VAL A 191 -9.96 -16.02 4.16
CA VAL A 191 -9.84 -16.28 2.70
C VAL A 191 -10.42 -15.17 1.83
N SER A 192 -11.01 -14.14 2.40
CA SER A 192 -11.48 -12.97 1.65
C SER A 192 -10.44 -11.84 1.65
N PRO A 193 -10.44 -10.98 0.62
CA PRO A 193 -9.57 -9.83 0.57
C PRO A 193 -9.82 -8.86 1.71
#